data_4e968181eae0f00b59abd0f4938d9cd0
#
_entry.id   4e968181eae0f00b59abd0f4938d9cd0
#
_cell.length_a   1.000
_cell.length_b   1.000
_cell.length_c   1.000
_cell.angle_alpha   90.00
_cell.angle_beta   90.00
_cell.angle_gamma   90.00
#
_symmetry.space_group_name_H-M   'P 1'
#
loop_
_entity.id
_entity.type
_entity.pdbx_description
1 polymer ?
#
loop_
_entity_poly.entity_id
_entity_poly.type
_entity_poly.pdbx_seq_one_letter_code
_entity_poly.pdbx_strand_id
1 'polypeptide(L)'
;MNTPLDDLLAAYGCGPVLATAPAEGITFTVIVRTQGTRPNSLGEALDSLATQTFPDFDVVVVVHGTDEIADEVRAGADERLSGRLQVVAVTGGGRSQPLNAGLDHVTGSHFCFLDDDDLARADWLRSFADAAAESPTAIIRAVTETQAWTTEGGVEPVRAVGSIERPFPDRFDLLAHMSLNLTPICALAYPRLVIDPLGLRFCDDLPVYEDWDFLMRAAMAVGVVSIPQATSLYRRLDAGNADSAASVPTWERAHAMVIDRLSTHPVLLPVGDARRLAGTHYVTDGRSRHEADLAAAEARLDRLTRSPRHWAQAFAARASAAVGHRRAARRP
;
A
#
# COMPACT_ATOMS: atom_id res chain seq x y z
N MET A 1 -9.38 -21.51 4.88
CA MET A 1 -9.62 -20.85 6.18
C MET A 1 -10.84 -19.97 6.04
N ASN A 2 -11.70 -19.91 7.04
CA ASN A 2 -12.80 -18.94 7.04
C ASN A 2 -12.26 -17.53 7.16
N THR A 3 -12.98 -16.56 6.62
CA THR A 3 -12.64 -15.15 6.84
C THR A 3 -13.07 -14.69 8.25
N PRO A 4 -12.50 -13.62 8.80
CA PRO A 4 -12.95 -13.04 10.07
C PRO A 4 -14.45 -12.72 10.08
N LEU A 5 -14.99 -12.29 8.95
CA LEU A 5 -16.42 -12.05 8.80
C LEU A 5 -17.23 -13.36 8.86
N ASP A 6 -16.79 -14.41 8.18
CA ASP A 6 -17.46 -15.71 8.22
C ASP A 6 -17.41 -16.31 9.63
N ASP A 7 -16.29 -16.19 10.34
CA ASP A 7 -16.15 -16.63 11.73
C ASP A 7 -17.11 -15.86 12.67
N LEU A 8 -17.27 -14.55 12.45
CA LEU A 8 -18.27 -13.75 13.18
C LEU A 8 -19.67 -14.24 12.89
N LEU A 9 -20.04 -14.39 11.61
CA LEU A 9 -21.37 -14.85 11.19
C LEU A 9 -21.67 -16.23 11.74
N ALA A 10 -20.71 -17.15 11.71
CA ALA A 10 -20.84 -18.49 12.28
C ALA A 10 -21.10 -18.46 13.80
N ALA A 11 -20.43 -17.56 14.54
CA ALA A 11 -20.65 -17.38 15.97
C ALA A 11 -22.07 -16.93 16.32
N TYR A 12 -22.78 -16.31 15.35
CA TYR A 12 -24.19 -15.91 15.48
C TYR A 12 -25.16 -16.87 14.77
N GLY A 13 -24.69 -18.05 14.36
CA GLY A 13 -25.51 -19.07 13.70
C GLY A 13 -25.87 -18.78 12.25
N CYS A 14 -25.15 -17.84 11.62
CA CYS A 14 -25.30 -17.52 10.20
C CYS A 14 -24.36 -18.38 9.35
N GLY A 15 -24.77 -18.69 8.11
CA GLY A 15 -23.90 -19.37 7.15
C GLY A 15 -22.81 -18.44 6.61
N PRO A 16 -21.75 -19.02 6.00
CA PRO A 16 -20.66 -18.25 5.40
C PRO A 16 -21.18 -17.42 4.22
N VAL A 17 -20.74 -16.18 4.13
CA VAL A 17 -21.10 -15.25 3.04
C VAL A 17 -19.95 -15.16 2.02
N LEU A 18 -18.71 -15.36 2.47
CA LEU A 18 -17.51 -15.14 1.67
C LEU A 18 -16.76 -16.44 1.29
N ALA A 19 -17.26 -17.61 1.67
CA ALA A 19 -16.57 -18.90 1.54
C ALA A 19 -16.57 -19.48 0.12
N THR A 20 -16.42 -18.68 -0.92
CA THR A 20 -16.20 -19.17 -2.28
C THR A 20 -14.74 -19.00 -2.67
N ALA A 21 -13.98 -20.11 -2.60
CA ALA A 21 -12.72 -20.18 -3.34
C ALA A 21 -13.00 -19.91 -4.83
N PRO A 22 -12.12 -19.20 -5.56
CA PRO A 22 -12.27 -19.02 -7.00
C PRO A 22 -12.38 -20.39 -7.67
N ALA A 23 -13.41 -20.56 -8.49
CA ALA A 23 -13.68 -21.82 -9.19
C ALA A 23 -12.63 -22.13 -10.28
N GLU A 24 -11.91 -21.14 -10.72
CA GLU A 24 -10.86 -21.18 -11.74
C GLU A 24 -9.60 -20.62 -11.10
N GLY A 25 -8.48 -21.28 -11.19
CA GLY A 25 -7.18 -20.96 -10.62
C GLY A 25 -6.89 -19.50 -10.21
N ILE A 26 -5.74 -19.23 -9.66
CA ILE A 26 -5.35 -17.87 -9.26
C ILE A 26 -4.99 -17.07 -10.51
N THR A 27 -5.62 -15.91 -10.68
CA THR A 27 -5.32 -14.91 -11.72
C THR A 27 -5.27 -13.51 -11.11
N PHE A 28 -4.52 -12.60 -11.72
CA PHE A 28 -4.41 -11.23 -11.20
C PHE A 28 -4.86 -10.17 -12.20
N THR A 29 -5.43 -9.09 -11.69
CA THR A 29 -5.46 -7.81 -12.38
C THR A 29 -4.52 -6.87 -11.65
N VAL A 30 -3.48 -6.38 -12.34
CA VAL A 30 -2.55 -5.38 -11.80
C VAL A 30 -3.04 -4.00 -12.22
N ILE A 31 -3.33 -3.14 -11.27
CA ILE A 31 -3.76 -1.76 -11.50
C ILE A 31 -2.54 -0.86 -11.33
N VAL A 32 -2.16 -0.16 -12.41
CA VAL A 32 -1.09 0.83 -12.40
C VAL A 32 -1.71 2.22 -12.47
N ARG A 33 -1.48 3.04 -11.45
CA ARG A 33 -1.94 4.42 -11.41
C ARG A 33 -0.85 5.35 -11.88
N THR A 34 -1.18 6.29 -12.79
CA THR A 34 -0.25 7.32 -13.27
C THR A 34 -0.95 8.63 -13.59
N GLN A 35 -0.22 9.73 -13.54
CA GLN A 35 -0.64 11.03 -14.09
C GLN A 35 -0.03 11.30 -15.48
N GLY A 36 0.76 10.39 -16.02
CA GLY A 36 1.50 10.56 -17.27
C GLY A 36 2.69 11.52 -17.19
N THR A 37 3.00 12.02 -16.00
CA THR A 37 4.09 12.99 -15.78
C THR A 37 5.46 12.36 -15.57
N ARG A 38 5.53 11.02 -15.50
CA ARG A 38 6.73 10.21 -15.26
C ARG A 38 6.87 9.10 -16.31
N PRO A 39 7.08 9.42 -17.57
CA PRO A 39 7.06 8.42 -18.65
C PRO A 39 8.15 7.36 -18.53
N ASN A 40 9.37 7.72 -18.09
CA ASN A 40 10.45 6.75 -17.90
C ASN A 40 10.17 5.83 -16.71
N SER A 41 9.73 6.39 -15.60
CA SER A 41 9.39 5.65 -14.40
C SER A 41 8.22 4.69 -14.64
N LEU A 42 7.18 5.15 -15.32
CA LEU A 42 6.08 4.29 -15.78
C LEU A 42 6.59 3.17 -16.69
N GLY A 43 7.51 3.47 -17.63
CA GLY A 43 8.15 2.46 -18.47
C GLY A 43 8.85 1.40 -17.64
N GLU A 44 9.65 1.78 -16.63
CA GLU A 44 10.31 0.86 -15.71
C GLU A 44 9.31 0.01 -14.90
N ALA A 45 8.21 0.61 -14.44
CA ALA A 45 7.15 -0.11 -13.73
C ALA A 45 6.51 -1.18 -14.66
N LEU A 46 6.16 -0.82 -15.89
CA LEU A 46 5.62 -1.74 -16.89
C LEU A 46 6.62 -2.83 -17.30
N ASP A 47 7.90 -2.50 -17.46
CA ASP A 47 8.98 -3.47 -17.69
C ASP A 47 9.10 -4.47 -16.54
N SER A 48 8.95 -4.01 -15.31
CA SER A 48 8.94 -4.88 -14.14
C SER A 48 7.77 -5.87 -14.15
N LEU A 49 6.62 -5.47 -14.68
CA LEU A 49 5.47 -6.34 -14.89
C LEU A 49 5.67 -7.29 -16.08
N ALA A 50 6.28 -6.84 -17.17
CA ALA A 50 6.55 -7.67 -18.33
C ALA A 50 7.52 -8.85 -18.02
N THR A 51 8.33 -8.71 -16.96
CA THR A 51 9.28 -9.72 -16.52
C THR A 51 8.76 -10.65 -15.42
N GLN A 52 7.46 -10.58 -15.06
CA GLN A 52 6.88 -11.44 -14.06
C GLN A 52 6.96 -12.94 -14.43
N THR A 53 7.34 -13.77 -13.44
CA THR A 53 7.43 -15.23 -13.63
C THR A 53 6.08 -15.94 -13.52
N PHE A 54 5.05 -15.26 -13.07
CA PHE A 54 3.67 -15.76 -13.05
C PHE A 54 2.94 -15.26 -14.30
N PRO A 55 2.34 -16.13 -15.13
CA PRO A 55 1.84 -15.74 -16.43
C PRO A 55 0.38 -15.24 -16.46
N ASP A 56 -0.43 -15.61 -15.45
CA ASP A 56 -1.89 -15.44 -15.51
C ASP A 56 -2.32 -14.11 -14.88
N PHE A 57 -2.04 -13.00 -15.59
CA PHE A 57 -2.41 -11.67 -15.16
C PHE A 57 -2.68 -10.73 -16.33
N ASP A 58 -3.51 -9.72 -16.08
CA ASP A 58 -3.75 -8.57 -16.93
C ASP A 58 -3.32 -7.27 -16.20
N VAL A 59 -3.03 -6.23 -16.98
CA VAL A 59 -2.62 -4.92 -16.47
C VAL A 59 -3.62 -3.85 -16.90
N VAL A 60 -4.09 -3.05 -15.96
CA VAL A 60 -4.94 -1.88 -16.18
C VAL A 60 -4.15 -0.64 -15.78
N VAL A 61 -3.68 0.13 -16.77
CA VAL A 61 -3.07 1.44 -16.51
C VAL A 61 -4.18 2.48 -16.45
N VAL A 62 -4.35 3.10 -15.30
CA VAL A 62 -5.32 4.18 -15.12
C VAL A 62 -4.59 5.51 -15.12
N VAL A 63 -4.82 6.28 -16.17
CA VAL A 63 -4.27 7.61 -16.36
C VAL A 63 -5.20 8.63 -15.71
N HIS A 64 -4.73 9.27 -14.63
CA HIS A 64 -5.42 10.39 -14.01
C HIS A 64 -5.09 11.66 -14.81
N GLY A 65 -5.75 11.84 -15.93
CA GLY A 65 -5.48 12.88 -16.92
C GLY A 65 -6.48 12.82 -18.08
N THR A 66 -6.10 13.40 -19.21
CA THR A 66 -6.93 13.45 -20.41
C THR A 66 -6.75 12.20 -21.28
N ASP A 67 -7.64 12.04 -22.27
CA ASP A 67 -7.54 10.96 -23.26
C ASP A 67 -6.26 11.07 -24.11
N GLU A 68 -5.77 12.28 -24.37
CA GLU A 68 -4.52 12.50 -25.10
C GLU A 68 -3.33 11.91 -24.35
N ILE A 69 -3.25 12.11 -23.00
CA ILE A 69 -2.21 11.51 -22.16
C ILE A 69 -2.35 9.99 -22.15
N ALA A 70 -3.58 9.47 -22.10
CA ALA A 70 -3.82 8.03 -22.15
C ALA A 70 -3.39 7.43 -23.51
N ASP A 71 -3.56 8.16 -24.61
CA ASP A 71 -3.09 7.74 -25.93
C ASP A 71 -1.55 7.73 -26.01
N GLU A 72 -0.88 8.72 -25.41
CA GLU A 72 0.59 8.74 -25.30
C GLU A 72 1.10 7.56 -24.48
N VAL A 73 0.48 7.29 -23.32
CA VAL A 73 0.80 6.13 -22.47
C VAL A 73 0.60 4.82 -23.24
N ARG A 74 -0.51 4.69 -23.97
CA ARG A 74 -0.79 3.50 -24.79
C ARG A 74 0.21 3.30 -25.91
N ALA A 75 0.65 4.38 -26.55
CA ALA A 75 1.65 4.34 -27.60
C ALA A 75 3.05 3.98 -27.09
N GLY A 76 3.37 4.35 -25.85
CA GLY A 76 4.61 4.01 -25.18
C GLY A 76 4.62 2.66 -24.44
N ALA A 77 3.48 1.95 -24.42
CA ALA A 77 3.36 0.70 -23.71
C ALA A 77 4.27 -0.39 -24.32
N ASP A 78 4.84 -1.21 -23.44
CA ASP A 78 5.70 -2.31 -23.84
C ASP A 78 4.94 -3.36 -24.66
N GLU A 79 5.48 -3.73 -25.84
CA GLU A 79 4.92 -4.78 -26.69
C GLU A 79 4.79 -6.14 -25.95
N ARG A 80 5.64 -6.39 -24.94
CA ARG A 80 5.56 -7.61 -24.12
C ARG A 80 4.29 -7.71 -23.27
N LEU A 81 3.64 -6.57 -23.00
CA LEU A 81 2.33 -6.51 -22.32
C LEU A 81 1.18 -6.40 -23.32
N SER A 82 1.46 -6.35 -24.65
CA SER A 82 0.43 -6.28 -25.67
C SER A 82 -0.51 -7.50 -25.56
N GLY A 83 -1.82 -7.25 -25.60
CA GLY A 83 -2.85 -8.26 -25.39
C GLY A 83 -3.20 -8.51 -23.91
N ARG A 84 -2.45 -7.92 -22.96
CA ARG A 84 -2.74 -7.95 -21.50
C ARG A 84 -2.93 -6.56 -20.92
N LEU A 85 -2.65 -5.52 -21.70
CA LEU A 85 -2.67 -4.13 -21.24
C LEU A 85 -3.94 -3.44 -21.68
N GLN A 86 -4.65 -2.87 -20.71
CA GLN A 86 -5.73 -1.90 -20.93
C GLN A 86 -5.30 -0.54 -20.39
N VAL A 87 -5.53 0.54 -21.12
CA VAL A 87 -5.30 1.92 -20.67
C VAL A 87 -6.62 2.64 -20.59
N VAL A 88 -6.90 3.22 -19.43
CA VAL A 88 -8.15 3.93 -19.09
C VAL A 88 -7.80 5.33 -18.63
N ALA A 89 -8.49 6.35 -19.16
CA ALA A 89 -8.38 7.73 -18.69
C ALA A 89 -9.48 8.04 -17.69
N VAL A 90 -9.13 8.79 -16.64
CA VAL A 90 -10.10 9.38 -15.71
C VAL A 90 -9.75 10.85 -15.47
N THR A 91 -10.75 11.72 -15.48
CA THR A 91 -10.56 13.15 -15.27
C THR A 91 -11.26 13.61 -13.98
N GLY A 92 -10.64 14.57 -13.28
CA GLY A 92 -11.19 15.10 -12.04
C GLY A 92 -11.09 14.14 -10.87
N GLY A 93 -11.73 14.49 -9.75
CA GLY A 93 -11.67 13.72 -8.50
C GLY A 93 -10.31 13.80 -7.80
N GLY A 94 -10.21 13.05 -6.70
CA GLY A 94 -9.00 12.93 -5.89
C GLY A 94 -8.18 11.69 -6.24
N ARG A 95 -7.26 11.35 -5.33
CA ARG A 95 -6.35 10.20 -5.43
C ARG A 95 -7.07 8.84 -5.53
N SER A 96 -8.26 8.73 -4.93
CA SER A 96 -9.08 7.52 -4.92
C SER A 96 -9.71 7.22 -6.28
N GLN A 97 -9.99 8.25 -7.09
CA GLN A 97 -10.71 8.07 -8.35
C GLN A 97 -10.00 7.14 -9.34
N PRO A 98 -8.69 7.30 -9.65
CA PRO A 98 -8.02 6.37 -10.56
C PRO A 98 -7.95 4.94 -9.98
N LEU A 99 -7.83 4.80 -8.67
CA LEU A 99 -7.87 3.49 -8.01
C LEU A 99 -9.25 2.84 -8.17
N ASN A 100 -10.33 3.57 -7.91
CA ASN A 100 -11.69 3.08 -8.08
C ASN A 100 -12.01 2.74 -9.53
N ALA A 101 -11.57 3.54 -10.48
CA ALA A 101 -11.70 3.24 -11.91
C ALA A 101 -10.96 1.94 -12.27
N GLY A 102 -9.77 1.72 -11.72
CA GLY A 102 -9.04 0.46 -11.91
C GLY A 102 -9.80 -0.74 -11.33
N LEU A 103 -10.45 -0.59 -10.17
CA LEU A 103 -11.28 -1.64 -9.58
C LEU A 103 -12.45 -2.06 -10.48
N ASP A 104 -13.01 -1.15 -11.26
CA ASP A 104 -14.11 -1.44 -12.19
C ASP A 104 -13.67 -2.32 -13.38
N HIS A 105 -12.37 -2.45 -13.61
CA HIS A 105 -11.77 -3.28 -14.66
C HIS A 105 -11.14 -4.57 -14.12
N VAL A 106 -11.33 -4.93 -12.86
CA VAL A 106 -10.80 -6.14 -12.28
C VAL A 106 -11.52 -7.37 -12.85
N THR A 107 -10.77 -8.22 -13.53
CA THR A 107 -11.24 -9.50 -14.10
C THR A 107 -10.66 -10.71 -13.34
N GLY A 108 -9.46 -10.55 -12.74
CA GLY A 108 -8.77 -11.60 -12.02
C GLY A 108 -9.48 -12.04 -10.74
N SER A 109 -9.11 -13.21 -10.24
CA SER A 109 -9.53 -13.70 -8.92
C SER A 109 -8.97 -12.84 -7.77
N HIS A 110 -7.84 -12.20 -8.05
CA HIS A 110 -7.16 -11.25 -7.16
C HIS A 110 -6.77 -10.00 -7.92
N PHE A 111 -6.54 -8.90 -7.20
CA PHE A 111 -6.00 -7.68 -7.76
C PHE A 111 -4.91 -7.09 -6.87
N CYS A 112 -4.00 -6.35 -7.45
CA CYS A 112 -2.93 -5.64 -6.77
C CYS A 112 -2.65 -4.30 -7.46
N PHE A 113 -1.89 -3.45 -6.78
CA PHE A 113 -1.57 -2.11 -7.25
C PHE A 113 -0.07 -1.94 -7.36
N LEU A 114 0.34 -1.17 -8.38
CA LEU A 114 1.71 -0.70 -8.53
C LEU A 114 1.63 0.77 -8.98
N ASP A 115 2.22 1.67 -8.19
CA ASP A 115 2.30 3.08 -8.62
C ASP A 115 3.39 3.25 -9.70
N ASP A 116 3.28 4.28 -10.53
CA ASP A 116 4.16 4.52 -11.66
C ASP A 116 5.62 4.85 -11.27
N ASP A 117 5.89 5.03 -9.99
CA ASP A 117 7.22 5.26 -9.43
C ASP A 117 7.79 4.05 -8.66
N ASP A 118 7.08 2.93 -8.61
CA ASP A 118 7.48 1.72 -7.89
C ASP A 118 7.88 0.57 -8.83
N LEU A 119 8.57 -0.43 -8.29
CA LEU A 119 9.01 -1.59 -9.06
C LEU A 119 8.55 -2.90 -8.42
N ALA A 120 8.02 -3.81 -9.25
CA ALA A 120 7.76 -5.19 -8.89
C ALA A 120 9.02 -6.05 -9.14
N ARG A 121 9.38 -6.94 -8.20
CA ARG A 121 10.39 -7.98 -8.48
C ARG A 121 9.78 -9.07 -9.37
N ALA A 122 10.61 -9.79 -10.10
CA ALA A 122 10.16 -10.80 -11.07
C ALA A 122 9.27 -11.92 -10.45
N ASP A 123 9.37 -12.16 -9.16
CA ASP A 123 8.60 -13.14 -8.40
C ASP A 123 7.41 -12.53 -7.63
N TRP A 124 7.08 -11.27 -7.82
CA TRP A 124 6.03 -10.56 -7.08
C TRP A 124 4.67 -11.27 -7.19
N LEU A 125 4.15 -11.46 -8.41
CA LEU A 125 2.89 -12.15 -8.63
C LEU A 125 2.97 -13.63 -8.30
N ARG A 126 4.11 -14.29 -8.53
CA ARG A 126 4.33 -15.69 -8.15
C ARG A 126 4.20 -15.89 -6.65
N SER A 127 4.86 -15.03 -5.87
CA SER A 127 4.78 -15.09 -4.40
C SER A 127 3.36 -14.87 -3.88
N PHE A 128 2.60 -13.98 -4.49
CA PHE A 128 1.19 -13.79 -4.17
C PHE A 128 0.34 -15.00 -4.58
N ALA A 129 0.56 -15.57 -5.77
CA ALA A 129 -0.19 -16.72 -6.27
C ALA A 129 -0.01 -17.96 -5.38
N ASP A 130 1.24 -18.25 -4.97
CA ASP A 130 1.53 -19.39 -4.11
C ASP A 130 0.84 -19.26 -2.75
N ALA A 131 0.83 -18.08 -2.16
CA ALA A 131 0.12 -17.83 -0.89
C ALA A 131 -1.41 -17.78 -1.05
N ALA A 132 -1.91 -17.22 -2.15
CA ALA A 132 -3.33 -17.16 -2.45
C ALA A 132 -3.92 -18.56 -2.73
N ALA A 133 -3.14 -19.48 -3.28
CA ALA A 133 -3.56 -20.88 -3.45
C ALA A 133 -3.88 -21.56 -2.11
N GLU A 134 -3.16 -21.19 -1.04
CA GLU A 134 -3.40 -21.72 0.31
C GLU A 134 -4.48 -20.91 1.07
N SER A 135 -4.66 -19.64 0.72
CA SER A 135 -5.56 -18.71 1.43
C SER A 135 -6.30 -17.80 0.44
N PRO A 136 -7.19 -18.34 -0.42
CA PRO A 136 -7.74 -17.64 -1.58
C PRO A 136 -8.70 -16.50 -1.23
N THR A 137 -9.17 -16.43 0.00
CA THR A 137 -10.09 -15.38 0.47
C THR A 137 -9.41 -14.30 1.32
N ALA A 138 -8.13 -14.47 1.66
CA ALA A 138 -7.38 -13.51 2.46
C ALA A 138 -6.61 -12.50 1.58
N ILE A 139 -6.35 -11.32 2.12
CA ILE A 139 -5.35 -10.42 1.55
C ILE A 139 -3.97 -11.05 1.75
N ILE A 140 -3.17 -11.11 0.70
CA ILE A 140 -1.77 -11.52 0.80
C ILE A 140 -0.91 -10.26 0.91
N ARG A 141 -0.08 -10.21 1.95
CA ARG A 141 0.88 -9.13 2.19
C ARG A 141 2.30 -9.65 2.13
N ALA A 142 3.10 -9.12 1.21
CA ALA A 142 4.53 -9.37 1.10
C ALA A 142 5.35 -8.28 1.83
N VAL A 143 6.65 -8.48 1.93
CA VAL A 143 7.59 -7.44 2.38
C VAL A 143 7.87 -6.49 1.21
N THR A 144 7.95 -5.19 1.50
CA THR A 144 8.38 -4.16 0.55
C THR A 144 9.70 -3.58 1.01
N GLU A 145 10.65 -3.49 0.11
CA GLU A 145 11.90 -2.75 0.31
C GLU A 145 11.72 -1.30 -0.10
N THR A 146 12.54 -0.40 0.45
CA THR A 146 12.52 1.02 0.08
C THR A 146 13.92 1.47 -0.30
N GLN A 147 13.99 2.44 -1.21
CA GLN A 147 15.22 3.11 -1.56
C GLN A 147 14.95 4.59 -1.85
N ALA A 148 15.84 5.47 -1.40
CA ALA A 148 15.74 6.88 -1.74
C ALA A 148 16.25 7.12 -3.17
N TRP A 149 15.57 8.03 -3.90
CA TRP A 149 15.91 8.39 -5.28
C TRP A 149 15.94 9.90 -5.44
N THR A 150 16.91 10.41 -6.21
CA THR A 150 16.90 11.79 -6.67
C THR A 150 15.96 11.94 -7.86
N THR A 151 15.38 13.12 -8.02
CA THR A 151 14.48 13.42 -9.12
C THR A 151 15.06 14.46 -10.07
N GLU A 152 14.67 14.40 -11.35
CA GLU A 152 14.86 15.45 -12.34
C GLU A 152 13.57 16.24 -12.51
N GLY A 153 13.65 17.56 -12.52
CA GLY A 153 12.45 18.41 -12.58
C GLY A 153 11.53 18.30 -11.36
N GLY A 154 11.98 17.61 -10.29
CA GLY A 154 11.20 17.37 -9.09
C GLY A 154 10.16 16.26 -9.20
N VAL A 155 10.11 15.53 -10.30
CA VAL A 155 9.06 14.55 -10.62
C VAL A 155 9.63 13.18 -10.98
N GLU A 156 10.51 13.11 -11.99
CA GLU A 156 11.01 11.85 -12.54
C GLU A 156 12.15 11.28 -11.67
N PRO A 157 12.08 10.02 -11.18
CA PRO A 157 13.20 9.40 -10.48
C PRO A 157 14.37 9.14 -11.45
N VAL A 158 15.57 9.58 -11.09
CA VAL A 158 16.76 9.50 -11.95
C VAL A 158 17.81 8.57 -11.39
N ARG A 159 18.07 8.65 -10.08
CA ARG A 159 19.17 7.91 -9.48
C ARG A 159 18.89 7.49 -8.06
N ALA A 160 19.14 6.21 -7.79
CA ALA A 160 19.09 5.67 -6.43
C ALA A 160 20.17 6.32 -5.53
N VAL A 161 19.80 6.63 -4.29
CA VAL A 161 20.65 7.23 -3.26
C VAL A 161 20.60 6.36 -2.00
N GLY A 162 21.76 5.88 -1.56
CA GLY A 162 21.84 5.03 -0.38
C GLY A 162 21.51 3.56 -0.64
N SER A 163 21.40 2.82 0.44
CA SER A 163 21.10 1.39 0.42
C SER A 163 19.61 1.11 0.34
N ILE A 164 19.27 -0.11 -0.08
CA ILE A 164 17.91 -0.64 0.07
C ILE A 164 17.67 -0.91 1.56
N GLU A 165 16.51 -0.51 2.05
CA GLU A 165 16.09 -0.64 3.44
C GLU A 165 14.79 -1.42 3.55
N ARG A 166 14.52 -2.01 4.72
CA ARG A 166 13.26 -2.71 5.07
C ARG A 166 12.62 -2.06 6.29
N PRO A 167 11.99 -0.87 6.14
CA PRO A 167 11.45 -0.13 7.27
C PRO A 167 10.11 -0.69 7.78
N PHE A 168 9.43 -1.49 6.95
CA PHE A 168 8.12 -2.04 7.29
C PHE A 168 8.25 -3.37 8.05
N PRO A 169 7.29 -3.69 8.95
CA PRO A 169 7.30 -4.97 9.68
C PRO A 169 7.19 -6.16 8.72
N ASP A 170 7.79 -7.30 9.06
CA ASP A 170 7.71 -8.52 8.25
C ASP A 170 6.31 -9.14 8.24
N ARG A 171 5.47 -8.82 9.23
CA ARG A 171 4.10 -9.36 9.36
C ARG A 171 3.09 -8.24 9.55
N PHE A 172 1.91 -8.47 9.00
CA PHE A 172 0.75 -7.65 9.28
C PHE A 172 0.32 -7.82 10.74
N ASP A 173 0.09 -6.73 11.40
CA ASP A 173 -0.50 -6.66 12.73
C ASP A 173 -1.65 -5.65 12.69
N LEU A 174 -2.89 -6.12 12.80
CA LEU A 174 -4.07 -5.27 12.68
C LEU A 174 -4.06 -4.15 13.72
N LEU A 175 -3.68 -4.46 14.98
CA LEU A 175 -3.68 -3.48 16.05
C LEU A 175 -2.63 -2.38 15.81
N ALA A 176 -1.45 -2.75 15.30
CA ALA A 176 -0.44 -1.75 14.91
C ALA A 176 -0.92 -0.89 13.74
N HIS A 177 -1.59 -1.52 12.75
CA HIS A 177 -2.14 -0.80 11.59
C HIS A 177 -3.34 0.08 11.94
N MET A 178 -4.02 -0.13 13.07
CA MET A 178 -5.06 0.80 13.56
C MET A 178 -4.51 2.19 13.91
N SER A 179 -3.20 2.33 14.09
CA SER A 179 -2.57 3.60 14.46
C SER A 179 -1.73 4.21 13.34
N LEU A 180 -1.20 3.40 12.42
CA LEU A 180 -0.23 3.84 11.39
C LEU A 180 -0.38 3.00 10.12
N ASN A 181 -0.21 3.63 8.96
CA ASN A 181 0.00 2.89 7.72
C ASN A 181 1.40 2.27 7.70
N LEU A 182 1.48 0.96 7.88
CA LEU A 182 2.73 0.20 7.91
C LEU A 182 2.89 -0.73 6.70
N THR A 183 2.08 -0.55 5.67
CA THR A 183 2.10 -1.41 4.48
C THR A 183 1.86 -0.58 3.22
N PRO A 184 2.87 -0.40 2.36
CA PRO A 184 2.69 0.24 1.07
C PRO A 184 1.70 -0.55 0.18
N ILE A 185 0.99 0.15 -0.69
CA ILE A 185 -0.03 -0.46 -1.54
C ILE A 185 0.54 -1.56 -2.47
N CYS A 186 1.77 -1.42 -2.94
CA CYS A 186 2.47 -2.40 -3.78
C CYS A 186 2.87 -3.70 -3.04
N ALA A 187 2.71 -3.74 -1.70
CA ALA A 187 2.94 -4.94 -0.89
C ALA A 187 1.74 -5.89 -0.84
N LEU A 188 0.61 -5.58 -1.47
CA LEU A 188 -0.67 -6.20 -1.22
C LEU A 188 -1.29 -6.81 -2.48
N ALA A 189 -1.80 -8.04 -2.34
CA ALA A 189 -2.76 -8.62 -3.27
C ALA A 189 -4.09 -8.86 -2.54
N TYR A 190 -5.16 -8.38 -3.12
CA TYR A 190 -6.51 -8.46 -2.56
C TYR A 190 -7.32 -9.51 -3.30
N PRO A 191 -8.09 -10.37 -2.62
CA PRO A 191 -9.04 -11.23 -3.29
C PRO A 191 -10.20 -10.39 -3.86
N ARG A 192 -10.68 -10.76 -5.05
CA ARG A 192 -11.77 -10.05 -5.74
C ARG A 192 -13.03 -9.88 -4.88
N LEU A 193 -13.27 -10.81 -3.98
CA LEU A 193 -14.42 -10.76 -3.07
C LEU A 193 -14.48 -9.44 -2.23
N VAL A 194 -13.37 -8.72 -2.09
CA VAL A 194 -13.32 -7.41 -1.42
C VAL A 194 -14.16 -6.36 -2.17
N ILE A 195 -14.17 -6.44 -3.50
CA ILE A 195 -14.95 -5.54 -4.35
C ILE A 195 -16.27 -6.17 -4.81
N ASP A 196 -16.36 -7.48 -4.87
CA ASP A 196 -17.52 -8.25 -5.32
C ASP A 196 -17.58 -9.59 -4.55
N PRO A 197 -18.44 -9.78 -3.55
CA PRO A 197 -19.67 -9.02 -3.24
C PRO A 197 -19.58 -7.95 -2.16
N LEU A 198 -18.44 -7.73 -1.48
CA LEU A 198 -18.38 -6.76 -0.36
C LEU A 198 -18.57 -5.31 -0.80
N GLY A 199 -18.37 -4.99 -2.07
CA GLY A 199 -18.60 -3.66 -2.62
C GLY A 199 -17.64 -2.58 -2.09
N LEU A 200 -16.47 -2.96 -1.54
CA LEU A 200 -15.51 -1.99 -1.03
C LEU A 200 -14.94 -1.12 -2.16
N ARG A 201 -14.79 0.17 -1.88
CA ARG A 201 -14.17 1.17 -2.75
C ARG A 201 -13.26 2.08 -1.92
N PHE A 202 -12.30 2.72 -2.57
CA PHE A 202 -11.52 3.79 -1.97
C PHE A 202 -12.42 5.00 -1.70
N CYS A 203 -12.19 5.67 -0.58
CA CYS A 203 -12.98 6.82 -0.18
C CYS A 203 -12.45 8.11 -0.81
N ASP A 204 -13.32 8.85 -1.49
CA ASP A 204 -12.95 10.04 -2.27
C ASP A 204 -12.63 11.29 -1.42
N ASP A 205 -13.01 11.29 -0.15
CA ASP A 205 -12.79 12.41 0.78
C ASP A 205 -11.41 12.40 1.45
N LEU A 206 -10.61 11.34 1.24
CA LEU A 206 -9.25 11.25 1.77
C LEU A 206 -8.23 11.86 0.79
N PRO A 207 -7.54 12.93 1.17
CA PRO A 207 -6.50 13.53 0.34
C PRO A 207 -5.22 12.69 0.26
N VAL A 208 -4.96 11.85 1.27
CA VAL A 208 -3.89 10.86 1.41
C VAL A 208 -4.38 9.75 2.33
N TYR A 209 -3.67 8.61 2.43
CA TYR A 209 -4.06 7.44 3.23
C TYR A 209 -5.33 6.74 2.73
N GLU A 210 -5.72 6.95 1.48
CA GLU A 210 -6.81 6.21 0.84
C GLU A 210 -6.53 4.70 0.81
N ASP A 211 -5.25 4.33 0.63
CA ASP A 211 -4.75 2.96 0.64
C ASP A 211 -4.86 2.32 2.03
N TRP A 212 -4.51 3.07 3.07
CA TRP A 212 -4.60 2.62 4.46
C TRP A 212 -6.06 2.40 4.89
N ASP A 213 -6.96 3.34 4.60
CA ASP A 213 -8.38 3.20 4.89
C ASP A 213 -8.98 1.97 4.19
N PHE A 214 -8.65 1.77 2.91
CA PHE A 214 -9.12 0.61 2.14
C PHE A 214 -8.58 -0.70 2.72
N LEU A 215 -7.27 -0.76 3.01
CA LEU A 215 -6.64 -1.92 3.64
C LEU A 215 -7.30 -2.29 4.96
N MET A 216 -7.56 -1.32 5.83
CA MET A 216 -8.14 -1.59 7.14
C MET A 216 -9.55 -2.17 7.03
N ARG A 217 -10.39 -1.61 6.17
CA ARG A 217 -11.76 -2.13 5.94
C ARG A 217 -11.73 -3.53 5.34
N ALA A 218 -10.87 -3.77 4.38
CA ALA A 218 -10.72 -5.08 3.77
C ALA A 218 -10.13 -6.12 4.74
N ALA A 219 -9.07 -5.75 5.48
CA ALA A 219 -8.40 -6.65 6.43
C ALA A 219 -9.32 -7.14 7.55
N MET A 220 -10.21 -6.27 8.05
CA MET A 220 -11.21 -6.66 9.04
C MET A 220 -12.22 -7.66 8.49
N ALA A 221 -12.55 -7.59 7.21
CA ALA A 221 -13.52 -8.49 6.60
C ALA A 221 -12.93 -9.84 6.21
N VAL A 222 -11.76 -9.84 5.56
CA VAL A 222 -11.21 -11.05 4.92
C VAL A 222 -9.92 -11.55 5.58
N GLY A 223 -9.32 -10.80 6.48
CA GLY A 223 -8.03 -11.13 7.10
C GLY A 223 -6.84 -10.87 6.18
N VAL A 224 -5.64 -11.03 6.75
CA VAL A 224 -4.35 -10.84 6.05
C VAL A 224 -3.41 -11.98 6.34
N VAL A 225 -2.84 -12.56 5.31
CA VAL A 225 -1.75 -13.53 5.36
C VAL A 225 -0.46 -12.82 4.97
N SER A 226 0.56 -12.89 5.81
CA SER A 226 1.87 -12.31 5.55
C SER A 226 2.86 -13.34 5.04
N ILE A 227 3.58 -13.00 3.98
CA ILE A 227 4.68 -13.79 3.42
C ILE A 227 6.01 -13.04 3.60
N PRO A 228 7.13 -13.74 3.87
CA PRO A 228 8.40 -13.10 4.20
C PRO A 228 9.18 -12.59 2.98
N GLN A 229 8.71 -12.90 1.77
CA GLN A 229 9.36 -12.50 0.52
C GLN A 229 9.33 -10.98 0.34
N ALA A 230 10.47 -10.39 -0.01
CA ALA A 230 10.56 -9.01 -0.45
C ALA A 230 10.31 -8.96 -1.95
N THR A 231 9.14 -8.49 -2.36
CA THR A 231 8.64 -8.63 -3.72
C THR A 231 8.50 -7.32 -4.48
N SER A 232 8.62 -6.18 -3.81
CA SER A 232 8.51 -4.86 -4.43
C SER A 232 9.54 -3.88 -3.86
N LEU A 233 9.86 -2.86 -4.66
CA LEU A 233 10.70 -1.74 -4.28
C LEU A 233 9.89 -0.45 -4.34
N TYR A 234 9.62 0.12 -3.17
CA TYR A 234 9.00 1.42 -3.01
C TYR A 234 10.07 2.51 -3.14
N ARG A 235 10.00 3.33 -4.19
CA ARG A 235 10.94 4.41 -4.45
C ARG A 235 10.51 5.67 -3.71
N ARG A 236 11.35 6.14 -2.79
CA ARG A 236 11.13 7.39 -2.05
C ARG A 236 11.86 8.53 -2.75
N LEU A 237 11.12 9.44 -3.34
CA LEU A 237 11.67 10.56 -4.10
C LEU A 237 12.14 11.70 -3.19
N ASP A 238 13.28 12.34 -3.50
CA ASP A 238 13.85 13.44 -2.72
C ASP A 238 13.01 14.72 -2.77
N ALA A 239 12.33 14.97 -3.88
CA ALA A 239 11.31 16.05 -4.00
C ALA A 239 9.98 15.66 -3.37
N GLY A 240 9.92 14.45 -2.83
CA GLY A 240 8.71 13.80 -2.39
C GLY A 240 7.98 13.09 -3.53
N ASN A 241 7.31 11.97 -3.21
CA ASN A 241 6.31 11.41 -4.11
C ASN A 241 5.23 12.47 -4.31
N ALA A 242 4.43 12.40 -5.38
CA ALA A 242 3.36 13.38 -5.64
C ALA A 242 2.49 13.65 -4.39
N ASP A 243 2.52 12.73 -3.44
CA ASP A 243 1.84 12.73 -2.17
C ASP A 243 2.55 13.51 -1.07
N SER A 244 3.86 13.63 -1.10
CA SER A 244 4.61 14.46 -0.17
C SER A 244 4.52 15.96 -0.54
N ALA A 245 3.95 16.32 -1.68
CA ALA A 245 3.46 17.66 -1.95
C ALA A 245 2.28 18.02 -1.00
N ALA A 246 1.61 17.04 -0.40
CA ALA A 246 0.66 17.30 0.66
C ALA A 246 1.38 17.86 1.89
N SER A 247 0.90 19.00 2.38
CA SER A 247 1.47 19.63 3.56
C SER A 247 1.33 18.74 4.81
N VAL A 248 2.23 18.90 5.80
CA VAL A 248 2.11 18.17 7.09
C VAL A 248 0.70 18.27 7.68
N PRO A 249 0.02 19.45 7.70
CA PRO A 249 -1.38 19.53 8.15
C PRO A 249 -2.37 18.67 7.35
N THR A 250 -2.10 18.41 6.05
CA THR A 250 -2.96 17.52 5.24
C THR A 250 -2.80 16.07 5.68
N TRP A 251 -1.57 15.61 5.93
CA TRP A 251 -1.29 14.28 6.45
C TRP A 251 -1.91 14.07 7.84
N GLU A 252 -1.76 15.05 8.74
CA GLU A 252 -2.36 14.98 10.09
C GLU A 252 -3.88 14.91 10.05
N ARG A 253 -4.51 15.70 9.16
CA ARG A 253 -5.97 15.68 8.98
C ARG A 253 -6.45 14.34 8.41
N ALA A 254 -5.82 13.84 7.36
CA ALA A 254 -6.18 12.56 6.77
C ALA A 254 -6.00 11.41 7.76
N HIS A 255 -4.91 11.42 8.53
CA HIS A 255 -4.70 10.46 9.62
C HIS A 255 -5.86 10.50 10.63
N ALA A 256 -6.23 11.69 11.09
CA ALA A 256 -7.36 11.85 12.01
C ALA A 256 -8.67 11.31 11.39
N MET A 257 -8.92 11.56 10.10
CA MET A 257 -10.11 11.05 9.42
C MET A 257 -10.16 9.51 9.39
N VAL A 258 -9.03 8.84 9.15
CA VAL A 258 -8.96 7.36 9.19
C VAL A 258 -9.21 6.86 10.62
N ILE A 259 -8.57 7.48 11.62
CA ILE A 259 -8.78 7.11 13.03
C ILE A 259 -10.23 7.34 13.46
N ASP A 260 -10.85 8.44 13.06
CA ASP A 260 -12.26 8.73 13.36
C ASP A 260 -13.20 7.65 12.77
N ARG A 261 -12.94 7.20 11.53
CA ARG A 261 -13.68 6.09 10.93
C ARG A 261 -13.54 4.79 11.72
N LEU A 262 -12.32 4.43 12.07
CA LEU A 262 -12.06 3.24 12.90
C LEU A 262 -12.69 3.35 14.29
N SER A 263 -12.87 4.56 14.81
CA SER A 263 -13.48 4.82 16.12
C SER A 263 -15.01 4.85 16.09
N THR A 264 -15.62 5.13 14.94
CA THR A 264 -17.08 5.30 14.78
C THR A 264 -17.76 4.10 14.13
N HIS A 265 -17.00 3.14 13.61
CA HIS A 265 -17.53 1.92 12.98
C HIS A 265 -17.16 0.67 13.79
N PRO A 266 -17.94 -0.42 13.70
CA PRO A 266 -17.58 -1.69 14.32
C PRO A 266 -16.23 -2.19 13.77
N VAL A 267 -15.35 -2.64 14.66
CA VAL A 267 -14.04 -3.22 14.32
C VAL A 267 -14.09 -4.71 14.58
N LEU A 268 -13.80 -5.51 13.55
CA LEU A 268 -13.60 -6.95 13.68
C LEU A 268 -12.13 -7.22 13.99
N LEU A 269 -11.90 -7.84 15.14
CA LEU A 269 -10.57 -8.25 15.56
C LEU A 269 -10.31 -9.72 15.20
N PRO A 270 -9.12 -10.06 14.71
CA PRO A 270 -8.71 -11.44 14.55
C PRO A 270 -8.82 -12.22 15.86
N VAL A 271 -9.05 -13.54 15.75
CA VAL A 271 -9.14 -14.42 16.92
C VAL A 271 -7.85 -14.32 17.74
N GLY A 272 -7.98 -13.99 19.03
CA GLY A 272 -6.87 -13.82 19.96
C GLY A 272 -6.42 -12.37 20.17
N ASP A 273 -6.74 -11.43 19.28
CA ASP A 273 -6.33 -10.02 19.44
C ASP A 273 -7.03 -9.31 20.60
N ALA A 274 -8.27 -9.70 20.94
CA ALA A 274 -8.92 -9.23 22.16
C ALA A 274 -8.09 -9.58 23.43
N ARG A 275 -7.45 -10.74 23.47
CA ARG A 275 -6.56 -11.13 24.57
C ARG A 275 -5.26 -10.32 24.56
N ARG A 276 -4.72 -9.98 23.40
CA ARG A 276 -3.55 -9.09 23.27
C ARG A 276 -3.88 -7.70 23.80
N LEU A 277 -5.03 -7.12 23.43
CA LEU A 277 -5.50 -5.85 23.95
C LEU A 277 -5.69 -5.90 25.48
N ALA A 278 -6.36 -6.93 26.01
CA ALA A 278 -6.52 -7.11 27.44
C ALA A 278 -5.17 -7.22 28.16
N GLY A 279 -4.19 -7.92 27.59
CA GLY A 279 -2.84 -8.04 28.13
C GLY A 279 -2.07 -6.73 28.17
N THR A 280 -2.40 -5.75 27.33
CA THR A 280 -1.81 -4.39 27.39
C THR A 280 -2.44 -3.50 28.48
N HIS A 281 -3.66 -3.83 28.92
CA HIS A 281 -4.40 -3.02 29.90
C HIS A 281 -4.52 -3.66 31.28
N TYR A 282 -4.39 -5.00 31.39
CA TYR A 282 -4.49 -5.72 32.64
C TYR A 282 -3.12 -6.26 33.06
N VAL A 283 -2.36 -5.45 33.77
CA VAL A 283 -1.29 -5.94 34.60
C VAL A 283 -1.83 -6.11 36.04
N THR A 284 -2.27 -7.30 36.34
CA THR A 284 -2.37 -7.74 37.73
C THR A 284 -0.93 -7.87 38.27
N ASP A 285 -0.57 -7.01 39.18
CA ASP A 285 0.68 -6.98 39.94
C ASP A 285 1.95 -6.50 39.22
N GLY A 286 2.29 -5.27 39.50
CA GLY A 286 3.62 -4.69 39.34
C GLY A 286 3.69 -3.49 38.39
N ARG A 287 3.55 -2.29 38.96
CA ARG A 287 3.82 -1.01 38.25
C ARG A 287 5.10 -1.04 37.42
N SER A 288 6.11 -1.81 37.85
CA SER A 288 7.39 -1.93 37.14
C SER A 288 7.34 -2.71 35.82
N ARG A 289 6.43 -3.70 35.68
CA ARG A 289 6.24 -4.39 34.38
C ARG A 289 5.46 -3.52 33.40
N HIS A 290 4.43 -2.85 33.89
CA HIS A 290 3.63 -1.94 33.07
C HIS A 290 4.47 -0.75 32.57
N GLU A 291 5.32 -0.18 33.42
CA GLU A 291 6.26 0.89 33.04
C GLU A 291 7.31 0.41 32.04
N ALA A 292 7.82 -0.82 32.17
CA ALA A 292 8.75 -1.41 31.22
C ALA A 292 8.09 -1.76 29.88
N ASP A 293 6.86 -2.29 29.90
CA ASP A 293 6.10 -2.62 28.70
C ASP A 293 5.57 -1.35 28.00
N LEU A 294 5.18 -0.33 28.77
CA LEU A 294 4.85 1.00 28.23
C LEU A 294 6.08 1.68 27.63
N ALA A 295 7.20 1.66 28.30
CA ALA A 295 8.47 2.20 27.79
C ALA A 295 8.96 1.43 26.55
N ALA A 296 8.76 0.10 26.51
CA ALA A 296 9.06 -0.72 25.33
C ALA A 296 8.07 -0.45 24.19
N ALA A 297 6.78 -0.25 24.48
CA ALA A 297 5.76 0.12 23.51
C ALA A 297 5.97 1.57 23.02
N GLU A 298 6.29 2.50 23.91
CA GLU A 298 6.66 3.87 23.56
C GLU A 298 7.96 3.93 22.76
N ALA A 299 8.97 3.15 23.11
CA ALA A 299 10.22 3.05 22.35
C ALA A 299 10.03 2.35 21.00
N ARG A 300 9.04 1.46 20.88
CA ARG A 300 8.64 0.84 19.62
C ARG A 300 7.79 1.80 18.78
N LEU A 301 6.86 2.51 19.40
CA LEU A 301 6.09 3.59 18.79
C LEU A 301 7.01 4.73 18.35
N ASP A 302 7.96 5.12 19.17
CA ASP A 302 8.95 6.16 18.89
C ASP A 302 9.91 5.73 17.76
N ARG A 303 10.27 4.45 17.66
CA ARG A 303 10.97 3.89 16.49
C ARG A 303 10.11 3.87 15.22
N LEU A 304 8.83 3.59 15.35
CA LEU A 304 7.88 3.57 14.24
C LEU A 304 7.44 4.99 13.85
N THR A 305 7.32 5.92 14.80
CA THR A 305 6.95 7.33 14.56
C THR A 305 8.16 8.20 14.23
N ARG A 306 9.36 7.85 14.64
CA ARG A 306 10.61 8.47 14.15
C ARG A 306 10.83 8.20 12.67
N SER A 307 10.23 7.16 12.12
CA SER A 307 10.32 6.88 10.70
C SER A 307 9.69 7.98 9.80
N PRO A 308 8.44 8.44 9.95
CA PRO A 308 7.89 9.49 9.08
C PRO A 308 8.29 10.93 9.45
N ARG A 309 8.35 11.25 10.76
CA ARG A 309 8.69 12.61 11.23
C ARG A 309 10.19 12.89 11.23
N HIS A 310 11.00 11.92 11.58
CA HIS A 310 12.45 12.06 11.55
C HIS A 310 12.97 12.15 10.11
N TRP A 311 12.30 11.52 9.16
CA TRP A 311 12.60 11.66 7.74
C TRP A 311 12.31 13.07 7.25
N ALA A 312 11.17 13.69 7.59
CA ALA A 312 10.87 15.07 7.24
C ALA A 312 11.83 16.06 7.94
N GLN A 313 12.16 15.85 9.20
CA GLN A 313 13.08 16.71 9.96
C GLN A 313 14.55 16.47 9.61
N ALA A 314 14.98 15.24 9.40
CA ALA A 314 16.34 14.94 8.94
C ALA A 314 16.55 15.40 7.49
N PHE A 315 15.54 15.35 6.65
CA PHE A 315 15.55 15.91 5.30
C PHE A 315 15.58 17.44 5.31
N ALA A 316 14.76 18.10 6.14
CA ALA A 316 14.79 19.55 6.31
C ALA A 316 16.14 20.05 6.88
N ALA A 317 16.73 19.32 7.83
CA ALA A 317 18.04 19.63 8.38
C ALA A 317 19.18 19.42 7.36
N ARG A 318 19.11 18.35 6.53
CA ARG A 318 20.09 18.12 5.45
C ARG A 318 19.93 19.10 4.28
N ALA A 319 18.70 19.42 3.89
CA ALA A 319 18.44 20.45 2.88
C ALA A 319 18.94 21.82 3.33
N SER A 320 18.75 22.19 4.61
CA SER A 320 19.30 23.42 5.19
C SER A 320 20.82 23.42 5.26
N ALA A 321 21.45 22.28 5.55
CA ALA A 321 22.92 22.16 5.56
C ALA A 321 23.51 22.24 4.13
N ALA A 322 22.85 21.65 3.12
CA ALA A 322 23.28 21.73 1.72
C ALA A 322 23.15 23.17 1.16
N VAL A 323 22.11 23.90 1.54
CA VAL A 323 21.95 25.33 1.20
C VAL A 323 22.95 26.20 1.93
N GLY A 324 23.27 25.88 3.18
CA GLY A 324 24.32 26.56 3.96
C GLY A 324 25.71 26.40 3.35
N HIS A 325 26.06 25.21 2.88
CA HIS A 325 27.37 24.95 2.22
C HIS A 325 27.49 25.67 0.86
N ARG A 326 26.42 25.78 0.08
CA ARG A 326 26.42 26.53 -1.19
C ARG A 326 26.51 28.05 -0.99
N ARG A 327 26.06 28.60 0.14
CA ARG A 327 26.24 30.02 0.49
C ARG A 327 27.62 30.34 1.04
N ALA A 328 28.27 29.40 1.73
CA ALA A 328 29.65 29.57 2.22
C ALA A 328 30.68 29.51 1.08
N ALA A 329 30.42 28.77 0.00
CA ALA A 329 31.32 28.66 -1.15
C ALA A 329 31.17 29.80 -2.17
N ARG A 330 30.33 30.83 -1.93
CA ARG A 330 30.10 31.98 -2.81
C ARG A 330 30.41 33.34 -2.13
N ARG A 331 31.26 33.36 -1.13
CA ARG A 331 31.82 34.64 -0.65
C ARG A 331 33.24 34.81 -1.23
N PRO A 332 33.50 36.00 -1.85
CA PRO A 332 34.78 36.30 -2.49
C PRO A 332 35.91 36.40 -1.49
#